data_145fb839098ddc0228ade52043d899d4
#
_entry.id   145fb839098ddc0228ade52043d899d4
#
_cell.length_a   1.000
_cell.length_b   1.000
_cell.length_c   1.000
_cell.angle_alpha   90.00
_cell.angle_beta   90.00
_cell.angle_gamma   90.00
#
_symmetry.space_group_name_H-M   'P 1'
#
loop_
_entity.id
_entity.type
_entity.pdbx_description
1 polymer ?
#
loop_
_entity_poly.entity_id
_entity_poly.type
_entity_poly.pdbx_seq_one_letter_code
_entity_poly.pdbx_strand_id
1 'polypeptide(L)'
;MANIDEVAFAIGADSKNESGMKDWFGRVVSTSPFKVARLGSIVGADCVRLVDASIGDMVYVIKRPDGQHVAIGKVGGTRALFDDEDGTTGDVTLSQSAADFEHMRIYFKKSNGHEGYSSVDVSKPNGKRVNMTVFEPYHSEQVTWFASRTVDISGTSITTYNYANGSIGSSRTGGNSNEIEITRVEAW
;
A
#
# COMPACT_ATOMS: atom_id res chain seq x y z
N MET A 1 -6.62 -7.55 15.08
CA MET A 1 -7.16 -7.49 13.71
C MET A 1 -6.99 -8.86 13.09
N ALA A 2 -8.06 -9.49 12.62
CA ALA A 2 -7.94 -10.76 11.91
C ALA A 2 -7.19 -10.54 10.61
N ASN A 3 -6.24 -11.41 10.31
CA ASN A 3 -5.47 -11.37 9.06
C ASN A 3 -6.43 -11.59 7.89
N ILE A 4 -6.26 -10.88 6.78
CA ILE A 4 -7.10 -11.02 5.57
C ILE A 4 -7.11 -12.49 5.10
N ASP A 5 -6.03 -13.22 5.29
CA ASP A 5 -5.93 -14.65 4.98
C ASP A 5 -6.83 -15.52 5.86
N GLU A 6 -7.04 -15.15 7.14
CA GLU A 6 -7.96 -15.85 8.04
C GLU A 6 -9.42 -15.57 7.69
N VAL A 7 -9.74 -14.34 7.28
CA VAL A 7 -11.09 -13.96 6.85
C VAL A 7 -11.44 -14.64 5.52
N ALA A 8 -10.50 -14.69 4.58
CA ALA A 8 -10.69 -15.40 3.31
C ALA A 8 -10.89 -16.91 3.49
N PHE A 9 -10.16 -17.51 4.46
CA PHE A 9 -10.30 -18.92 4.80
C PHE A 9 -11.66 -19.21 5.46
N ALA A 10 -12.13 -18.34 6.36
CA ALA A 10 -13.42 -18.49 7.03
C ALA A 10 -14.60 -18.37 6.06
N ILE A 11 -14.53 -17.43 5.09
CA ILE A 11 -15.59 -17.27 4.07
C ILE A 11 -15.59 -18.46 3.10
N GLY A 12 -14.42 -19.01 2.76
CA GLY A 12 -14.30 -20.16 1.86
C GLY A 12 -14.70 -21.51 2.47
N ALA A 13 -14.69 -21.62 3.81
CA ALA A 13 -14.99 -22.87 4.51
C ALA A 13 -16.50 -23.12 4.69
N ASP A 14 -17.33 -22.08 4.61
CA ASP A 14 -18.76 -22.18 4.97
C ASP A 14 -19.75 -22.24 3.80
N SER A 15 -19.28 -22.15 2.54
CA SER A 15 -20.18 -22.24 1.38
C SER A 15 -20.42 -23.69 0.92
N LYS A 16 -20.99 -24.53 1.79
CA LYS A 16 -21.69 -25.74 1.39
C LYS A 16 -23.07 -25.37 0.83
N ASN A 17 -23.09 -24.57 -0.20
CA ASN A 17 -24.34 -24.29 -0.91
C ASN A 17 -24.51 -25.32 -1.99
N GLU A 18 -25.53 -26.19 -1.86
CA GLU A 18 -25.87 -27.27 -2.78
C GLU A 18 -26.38 -26.81 -4.16
N SER A 19 -26.36 -25.47 -4.41
CA SER A 19 -26.85 -24.83 -5.63
C SER A 19 -25.88 -24.79 -6.81
N GLY A 20 -24.83 -25.58 -6.83
CA GLY A 20 -23.95 -25.75 -8.00
C GLY A 20 -22.97 -24.57 -8.30
N MET A 21 -23.14 -23.41 -7.70
CA MET A 21 -22.22 -22.29 -7.84
C MET A 21 -21.22 -22.34 -6.68
N LYS A 22 -19.93 -22.50 -6.99
CA LYS A 22 -18.86 -22.45 -5.99
C LYS A 22 -18.05 -21.18 -6.22
N ASP A 23 -17.81 -20.44 -5.16
CA ASP A 23 -17.01 -19.23 -5.15
C ASP A 23 -15.74 -19.39 -4.33
N TRP A 24 -14.74 -18.61 -4.64
CA TRP A 24 -13.47 -18.61 -3.93
C TRP A 24 -12.66 -17.34 -4.23
N PHE A 25 -11.71 -17.04 -3.34
CA PHE A 25 -10.72 -16.00 -3.55
C PHE A 25 -9.42 -16.61 -4.07
N GLY A 26 -8.77 -15.89 -4.97
CA GLY A 26 -7.48 -16.32 -5.50
C GLY A 26 -6.62 -15.18 -5.95
N ARG A 27 -5.34 -15.50 -6.16
CA ARG A 27 -4.34 -14.55 -6.65
C ARG A 27 -4.15 -14.76 -8.15
N VAL A 28 -4.14 -13.65 -8.88
CA VAL A 28 -3.80 -13.66 -10.32
C VAL A 28 -2.34 -14.08 -10.48
N VAL A 29 -2.09 -15.14 -11.23
CA VAL A 29 -0.75 -15.70 -11.50
C VAL A 29 -0.32 -15.56 -12.95
N SER A 30 -1.26 -15.27 -13.85
CA SER A 30 -1.01 -14.98 -15.27
C SER A 30 -2.11 -14.09 -15.83
N THR A 31 -1.77 -13.20 -16.74
CA THR A 31 -2.72 -12.34 -17.46
C THR A 31 -2.93 -12.74 -18.90
N SER A 32 -2.10 -13.65 -19.45
CA SER A 32 -2.23 -14.16 -20.82
C SER A 32 -1.68 -15.61 -20.94
N PRO A 33 -2.53 -16.65 -20.89
CA PRO A 33 -3.96 -16.62 -20.55
C PRO A 33 -4.19 -16.16 -19.10
N PHE A 34 -5.40 -15.67 -18.82
CA PHE A 34 -5.73 -15.20 -17.48
C PHE A 34 -5.94 -16.38 -16.52
N LYS A 35 -5.08 -16.48 -15.51
CA LYS A 35 -5.10 -17.58 -14.53
C LYS A 35 -5.11 -17.06 -13.11
N VAL A 36 -5.90 -17.71 -12.27
CA VAL A 36 -6.03 -17.41 -10.85
C VAL A 36 -5.72 -18.67 -10.05
N ALA A 37 -4.75 -18.55 -9.13
CA ALA A 37 -4.42 -19.61 -8.17
C ALA A 37 -5.21 -19.40 -6.87
N ARG A 38 -5.71 -20.49 -6.28
CA ARG A 38 -6.28 -20.45 -4.93
C ARG A 38 -5.20 -20.06 -3.92
N LEU A 39 -5.62 -19.47 -2.81
CA LEU A 39 -4.73 -19.20 -1.70
C LEU A 39 -4.01 -20.48 -1.24
N GLY A 40 -2.70 -20.41 -1.08
CA GLY A 40 -1.86 -21.57 -0.74
C GLY A 40 -1.51 -22.49 -1.92
N SER A 41 -1.99 -22.20 -3.14
CA SER A 41 -1.65 -22.95 -4.37
C SER A 41 -0.80 -22.09 -5.30
N ILE A 42 0.13 -22.74 -6.00
CA ILE A 42 0.89 -22.14 -7.10
C ILE A 42 0.30 -22.48 -8.48
N VAL A 43 -0.67 -23.38 -8.52
CA VAL A 43 -1.33 -23.81 -9.77
C VAL A 43 -2.53 -22.94 -10.05
N GLY A 44 -2.47 -22.15 -11.12
CA GLY A 44 -3.56 -21.30 -11.57
C GLY A 44 -4.58 -22.04 -12.42
N ALA A 45 -5.86 -21.85 -12.11
CA ALA A 45 -6.96 -22.26 -12.97
C ALA A 45 -7.20 -21.20 -14.06
N ASP A 46 -7.54 -21.65 -15.27
CA ASP A 46 -7.97 -20.74 -16.34
C ASP A 46 -9.29 -20.08 -15.94
N CYS A 47 -9.35 -18.76 -16.06
CA CYS A 47 -10.52 -17.96 -15.69
C CYS A 47 -10.92 -17.02 -16.83
N VAL A 48 -12.23 -16.80 -16.97
CA VAL A 48 -12.73 -15.67 -17.75
C VAL A 48 -12.50 -14.40 -16.95
N ARG A 49 -11.89 -13.40 -17.56
CA ARG A 49 -11.57 -12.12 -16.94
C ARG A 49 -12.72 -11.13 -17.16
N LEU A 50 -13.46 -10.80 -16.11
CA LEU A 50 -14.47 -9.72 -16.11
C LEU A 50 -14.03 -8.52 -15.24
N VAL A 51 -12.82 -8.57 -14.69
CA VAL A 51 -12.25 -7.54 -13.83
C VAL A 51 -10.87 -7.17 -14.34
N ASP A 52 -10.55 -5.89 -14.28
CA ASP A 52 -9.18 -5.46 -14.58
C ASP A 52 -8.27 -5.77 -13.39
N ALA A 53 -7.46 -6.82 -13.56
CA ALA A 53 -6.57 -7.32 -12.52
C ALA A 53 -5.21 -7.69 -13.12
N SER A 54 -4.16 -7.42 -12.35
CA SER A 54 -2.76 -7.69 -12.67
C SER A 54 -2.24 -8.90 -11.90
N ILE A 55 -1.09 -9.44 -12.31
CA ILE A 55 -0.40 -10.52 -11.56
C ILE A 55 -0.16 -10.05 -10.12
N GLY A 56 -0.54 -10.91 -9.16
CA GLY A 56 -0.44 -10.63 -7.73
C GLY A 56 -1.74 -10.10 -7.11
N ASP A 57 -2.68 -9.59 -7.89
CA ASP A 57 -3.96 -9.11 -7.37
C ASP A 57 -4.80 -10.27 -6.83
N MET A 58 -5.53 -9.98 -5.75
CA MET A 58 -6.56 -10.86 -5.22
C MET A 58 -7.86 -10.61 -5.95
N VAL A 59 -8.50 -11.68 -6.41
CA VAL A 59 -9.79 -11.61 -7.12
C VAL A 59 -10.80 -12.60 -6.54
N TYR A 60 -12.06 -12.20 -6.61
CA TYR A 60 -13.17 -13.08 -6.32
C TYR A 60 -13.56 -13.84 -7.57
N VAL A 61 -13.59 -15.17 -7.46
CA VAL A 61 -13.85 -16.09 -8.57
C VAL A 61 -15.09 -16.90 -8.26
N ILE A 62 -15.99 -16.98 -9.22
CA ILE A 62 -17.11 -17.89 -9.20
C ILE A 62 -16.87 -19.04 -10.19
N LYS A 63 -17.23 -20.26 -9.80
CA LYS A 63 -17.29 -21.41 -10.70
C LYS A 63 -18.73 -21.58 -11.15
N ARG A 64 -18.96 -21.46 -12.44
CA ARG A 64 -20.26 -21.66 -13.05
C ARG A 64 -20.65 -23.15 -13.08
N PRO A 65 -21.93 -23.48 -13.24
CA PRO A 65 -22.38 -24.87 -13.38
C PRO A 65 -21.75 -25.65 -14.54
N ASP A 66 -21.36 -24.94 -15.62
CA ASP A 66 -20.64 -25.48 -16.77
C ASP A 66 -19.14 -25.76 -16.48
N GLY A 67 -18.70 -25.55 -15.27
CA GLY A 67 -17.31 -25.74 -14.83
C GLY A 67 -16.36 -24.55 -15.09
N GLN A 68 -16.81 -23.51 -15.81
CA GLN A 68 -16.03 -22.36 -16.13
C GLN A 68 -15.78 -21.50 -14.86
N HIS A 69 -14.56 -21.02 -14.67
CA HIS A 69 -14.20 -20.06 -13.64
C HIS A 69 -14.27 -18.63 -14.20
N VAL A 70 -14.84 -17.71 -13.44
CA VAL A 70 -15.02 -16.30 -13.84
C VAL A 70 -14.56 -15.42 -12.71
N ALA A 71 -13.54 -14.60 -12.95
CA ALA A 71 -13.09 -13.55 -12.01
C ALA A 71 -13.97 -12.30 -12.18
N ILE A 72 -14.75 -11.97 -11.15
CA ILE A 72 -15.80 -10.94 -11.22
C ILE A 72 -15.52 -9.70 -10.37
N GLY A 73 -14.57 -9.75 -9.47
CA GLY A 73 -14.24 -8.63 -8.59
C GLY A 73 -12.80 -8.69 -8.12
N LYS A 74 -12.19 -7.53 -7.97
CA LYS A 74 -10.89 -7.39 -7.32
C LYS A 74 -11.12 -7.21 -5.83
N VAL A 75 -10.46 -8.02 -5.03
CA VAL A 75 -10.47 -7.87 -3.58
C VAL A 75 -9.28 -6.98 -3.25
N GLY A 76 -9.55 -5.86 -2.61
CA GLY A 76 -8.54 -4.87 -2.30
C GLY A 76 -7.37 -5.50 -1.55
N GLY A 77 -6.27 -5.64 -2.23
CA GLY A 77 -4.98 -6.00 -1.64
C GLY A 77 -4.09 -4.77 -1.69
N THR A 78 -3.46 -4.46 -0.57
CA THR A 78 -2.41 -3.45 -0.52
C THR A 78 -1.21 -3.97 -1.31
N ARG A 79 -0.72 -3.19 -2.27
CA ARG A 79 0.48 -3.52 -3.04
C ARG A 79 1.61 -2.61 -2.61
N ALA A 80 2.75 -3.17 -2.23
CA ALA A 80 3.95 -2.40 -2.02
C ALA A 80 4.47 -1.88 -3.38
N LEU A 81 4.54 -0.57 -3.52
CA LEU A 81 5.07 0.11 -4.71
C LEU A 81 6.53 0.53 -4.52
N PHE A 82 6.96 0.67 -3.28
CA PHE A 82 8.30 0.95 -2.84
C PHE A 82 8.49 0.33 -1.45
N ASP A 83 9.65 -0.25 -1.19
CA ASP A 83 10.01 -0.83 0.10
C ASP A 83 11.52 -0.69 0.30
N ASP A 84 11.93 0.02 1.34
CA ASP A 84 13.32 0.29 1.70
C ASP A 84 13.38 0.43 3.23
N GLU A 85 13.88 -0.60 3.91
CA GLU A 85 13.95 -0.63 5.38
C GLU A 85 14.82 0.49 5.96
N ASP A 86 15.89 0.85 5.24
CA ASP A 86 16.78 1.94 5.65
C ASP A 86 16.09 3.31 5.45
N GLY A 87 15.22 3.41 4.46
CA GLY A 87 14.53 4.62 4.08
C GLY A 87 15.37 5.56 3.22
N THR A 88 14.71 6.47 2.53
CA THR A 88 15.38 7.46 1.68
C THR A 88 14.88 8.89 1.91
N THR A 89 15.79 9.84 2.02
CA THR A 89 15.52 11.28 1.96
C THR A 89 15.48 11.81 0.52
N GLY A 90 15.86 10.98 -0.46
CA GLY A 90 15.81 11.29 -1.89
C GLY A 90 14.44 11.10 -2.50
N ASP A 91 14.35 11.31 -3.80
CA ASP A 91 13.15 11.02 -4.58
C ASP A 91 12.93 9.50 -4.67
N VAL A 92 11.65 9.10 -4.71
CA VAL A 92 11.25 7.69 -4.75
C VAL A 92 10.70 7.34 -6.12
N THR A 93 11.16 6.22 -6.66
CA THR A 93 10.58 5.62 -7.87
C THR A 93 9.66 4.47 -7.49
N LEU A 94 8.40 4.58 -7.87
CA LEU A 94 7.39 3.56 -7.64
C LEU A 94 7.46 2.47 -8.71
N SER A 95 7.19 1.24 -8.32
CA SER A 95 7.13 0.09 -9.26
C SER A 95 5.95 0.14 -10.24
N GLN A 96 4.92 0.95 -9.93
CA GLN A 96 3.75 1.20 -10.77
C GLN A 96 3.30 2.65 -10.63
N SER A 97 2.53 3.12 -11.61
CA SER A 97 2.01 4.49 -11.62
C SER A 97 0.99 4.72 -10.51
N ALA A 98 1.13 5.84 -9.79
CA ALA A 98 0.15 6.30 -8.83
C ALA A 98 -1.25 6.55 -9.44
N ALA A 99 -1.33 6.72 -10.76
CA ALA A 99 -2.59 6.89 -11.48
C ALA A 99 -3.44 5.61 -11.54
N ASP A 100 -2.83 4.45 -11.27
CA ASP A 100 -3.48 3.14 -11.33
C ASP A 100 -4.24 2.79 -10.04
N PHE A 101 -4.17 3.67 -9.01
CA PHE A 101 -4.70 3.39 -7.68
C PHE A 101 -5.63 4.50 -7.18
N GLU A 102 -6.66 4.10 -6.42
CA GLU A 102 -7.57 5.02 -5.74
C GLU A 102 -7.01 5.51 -4.41
N HIS A 103 -6.16 4.72 -3.76
CA HIS A 103 -5.58 5.03 -2.46
C HIS A 103 -4.10 4.68 -2.42
N MET A 104 -3.34 5.46 -1.66
CA MET A 104 -1.93 5.23 -1.39
C MET A 104 -1.62 5.55 0.07
N ARG A 105 -0.77 4.77 0.69
CA ARG A 105 -0.18 5.04 2.02
C ARG A 105 1.32 5.16 1.90
N ILE A 106 1.86 6.26 2.39
CA ILE A 106 3.29 6.51 2.46
C ILE A 106 3.72 6.36 3.91
N TYR A 107 4.62 5.42 4.18
CA TYR A 107 5.26 5.23 5.48
C TYR A 107 6.58 5.98 5.50
N PHE A 108 6.84 6.66 6.61
CA PHE A 108 8.04 7.45 6.76
C PHE A 108 8.49 7.52 8.22
N LYS A 109 9.77 7.83 8.41
CA LYS A 109 10.39 8.04 9.71
C LYS A 109 11.24 9.31 9.69
N LYS A 110 11.67 9.79 10.85
CA LYS A 110 12.70 10.83 10.95
C LYS A 110 14.08 10.17 10.86
N SER A 111 14.96 10.69 10.00
CA SER A 111 16.35 10.27 9.94
C SER A 111 17.06 10.64 11.25
N ASN A 112 17.91 9.78 11.76
CA ASN A 112 18.63 9.94 13.03
C ASN A 112 17.73 10.12 14.27
N GLY A 113 16.43 9.80 14.14
CA GLY A 113 15.46 9.90 15.23
C GLY A 113 15.36 8.60 16.03
N HIS A 114 14.96 8.76 17.29
CA HIS A 114 14.48 7.64 18.07
C HIS A 114 13.09 7.26 17.55
N GLU A 115 12.94 6.04 17.13
CA GLU A 115 11.73 5.27 16.85
C GLU A 115 10.41 6.07 16.67
N GLY A 116 10.16 6.55 15.48
CA GLY A 116 8.88 7.16 15.14
C GLY A 116 8.51 6.90 13.69
N TYR A 117 7.93 5.71 13.41
CA TYR A 117 7.28 5.48 12.13
C TYR A 117 5.94 6.20 12.11
N SER A 118 5.67 6.88 11.01
CA SER A 118 4.40 7.53 10.75
C SER A 118 3.92 7.17 9.35
N SER A 119 2.67 7.48 9.07
CA SER A 119 2.13 7.27 7.72
C SER A 119 1.11 8.33 7.35
N VAL A 120 0.93 8.53 6.06
CA VAL A 120 -0.11 9.39 5.49
C VAL A 120 -0.87 8.65 4.41
N ASP A 121 -2.20 8.75 4.47
CA ASP A 121 -3.11 8.21 3.46
C ASP A 121 -3.48 9.28 2.43
N VAL A 122 -3.44 8.91 1.17
CA VAL A 122 -3.72 9.81 0.05
C VAL A 122 -4.75 9.17 -0.87
N SER A 123 -5.90 9.83 -1.04
CA SER A 123 -6.90 9.43 -2.03
C SER A 123 -6.58 10.03 -3.39
N LYS A 124 -6.72 9.24 -4.46
CA LYS A 124 -6.40 9.63 -5.84
C LYS A 124 -5.00 10.25 -5.92
N PRO A 125 -3.96 9.47 -5.62
CA PRO A 125 -2.63 9.98 -5.31
C PRO A 125 -1.95 10.73 -6.46
N ASN A 126 -2.26 10.39 -7.71
CA ASN A 126 -1.61 11.01 -8.87
C ASN A 126 -1.92 12.52 -8.96
N GLY A 127 -0.89 13.33 -9.11
CA GLY A 127 -0.98 14.79 -9.16
C GLY A 127 -1.20 15.45 -7.79
N LYS A 128 -1.02 14.74 -6.68
CA LYS A 128 -1.20 15.27 -5.33
C LYS A 128 0.10 15.75 -4.73
N ARG A 129 -0.02 16.82 -3.94
CA ARG A 129 1.01 17.30 -3.03
C ARG A 129 0.66 16.86 -1.62
N VAL A 130 1.61 16.25 -0.93
CA VAL A 130 1.43 15.62 0.38
C VAL A 130 2.46 16.14 1.36
N ASN A 131 2.02 16.50 2.56
CA ASN A 131 2.90 16.89 3.65
C ASN A 131 3.02 15.73 4.66
N MET A 132 4.24 15.35 4.96
CA MET A 132 4.62 14.36 5.97
C MET A 132 5.28 15.10 7.12
N THR A 133 4.85 14.86 8.36
CA THR A 133 5.41 15.52 9.54
C THR A 133 5.57 14.51 10.67
N VAL A 134 6.73 14.53 11.30
CA VAL A 134 7.03 13.75 12.51
C VAL A 134 7.30 14.72 13.64
N PHE A 135 6.72 14.44 14.81
CA PHE A 135 7.00 15.13 16.05
C PHE A 135 7.68 14.18 17.02
N GLU A 136 8.77 14.62 17.62
CA GLU A 136 9.54 13.85 18.60
C GLU A 136 9.63 14.66 19.91
N PRO A 137 8.83 14.30 20.94
CA PRO A 137 8.91 14.97 22.23
C PRO A 137 10.20 14.59 22.96
N TYR A 138 10.95 15.57 23.40
CA TYR A 138 12.17 15.38 24.18
C TYR A 138 11.93 15.78 25.65
N HIS A 139 11.67 14.78 26.48
CA HIS A 139 11.20 15.01 27.85
C HIS A 139 12.19 15.76 28.76
N SER A 140 13.49 15.58 28.55
CA SER A 140 14.50 16.20 29.42
C SER A 140 14.67 17.70 29.23
N GLU A 141 14.26 18.24 28.06
CA GLU A 141 14.48 19.64 27.69
C GLU A 141 13.17 20.44 27.53
N GLN A 142 12.02 19.80 27.74
CA GLN A 142 10.69 20.39 27.47
C GLN A 142 10.56 20.95 26.03
N VAL A 143 11.19 20.27 25.10
CA VAL A 143 11.22 20.65 23.68
C VAL A 143 10.57 19.53 22.86
N THR A 144 9.85 19.91 21.84
CA THR A 144 9.38 18.96 20.80
C THR A 144 10.10 19.27 19.51
N TRP A 145 10.87 18.31 19.03
CA TRP A 145 11.46 18.38 17.71
C TRP A 145 10.44 18.01 16.65
N PHE A 146 10.51 18.65 15.50
CA PHE A 146 9.72 18.26 14.35
C PHE A 146 10.58 18.21 13.09
N ALA A 147 10.20 17.35 12.19
CA ALA A 147 10.65 17.33 10.81
C ALA A 147 9.44 17.26 9.88
N SER A 148 9.47 18.00 8.80
CA SER A 148 8.44 17.93 7.76
C SER A 148 9.05 17.84 6.37
N ARG A 149 8.39 17.14 5.49
CA ARG A 149 8.72 17.02 4.07
C ARG A 149 7.44 17.06 3.26
N THR A 150 7.42 17.95 2.29
CA THR A 150 6.33 18.00 1.30
C THR A 150 6.81 17.37 0.00
N VAL A 151 6.02 16.49 -0.55
CA VAL A 151 6.32 15.76 -1.78
C VAL A 151 5.21 15.94 -2.82
N ASP A 152 5.58 15.89 -4.09
CA ASP A 152 4.66 15.79 -5.21
C ASP A 152 4.64 14.35 -5.73
N ILE A 153 3.44 13.80 -5.94
CA ILE A 153 3.21 12.45 -6.48
C ILE A 153 2.77 12.57 -7.93
N SER A 154 3.52 11.99 -8.86
CA SER A 154 3.17 12.04 -10.29
C SER A 154 3.66 10.80 -11.02
N GLY A 155 2.75 10.07 -11.64
CA GLY A 155 3.07 8.83 -12.33
C GLY A 155 3.80 7.85 -11.41
N THR A 156 5.01 7.47 -11.77
CA THR A 156 5.86 6.56 -10.99
C THR A 156 6.85 7.29 -10.06
N SER A 157 6.64 8.58 -9.80
CA SER A 157 7.59 9.40 -9.02
C SER A 157 6.93 10.02 -7.81
N ILE A 158 7.66 10.01 -6.68
CA ILE A 158 7.41 10.87 -5.53
C ILE A 158 8.65 11.76 -5.39
N THR A 159 8.47 13.05 -5.66
CA THR A 159 9.58 14.03 -5.68
C THR A 159 9.46 15.01 -4.53
N THR A 160 10.59 15.40 -3.96
CA THR A 160 10.61 16.37 -2.88
C THR A 160 10.32 17.77 -3.41
N TYR A 161 9.28 18.42 -2.86
CA TYR A 161 8.96 19.81 -3.15
C TYR A 161 9.59 20.76 -2.14
N ASN A 162 9.49 20.45 -0.84
CA ASN A 162 10.01 21.27 0.25
C ASN A 162 10.23 20.45 1.52
N TYR A 163 11.06 20.95 2.43
CA TYR A 163 11.27 20.34 3.74
C TYR A 163 11.60 21.41 4.79
N ALA A 164 11.35 21.12 6.06
CA ALA A 164 11.70 21.93 7.19
C ALA A 164 11.90 21.06 8.44
N ASN A 165 12.75 21.52 9.35
CA ASN A 165 12.92 20.91 10.66
C ASN A 165 13.10 21.98 11.72
N GLY A 166 12.92 21.61 12.97
CA GLY A 166 13.11 22.55 14.07
C GLY A 166 12.63 22.03 15.40
N SER A 167 12.58 22.92 16.38
CA SER A 167 12.07 22.62 17.71
C SER A 167 11.02 23.64 18.16
N ILE A 168 10.09 23.16 18.98
CA ILE A 168 9.05 23.96 19.63
C ILE A 168 9.23 23.79 21.14
N GLY A 169 9.36 24.88 21.89
CA GLY A 169 9.58 24.85 23.33
C GLY A 169 10.30 26.09 23.82
N SER A 170 11.08 25.93 24.89
CA SER A 170 11.84 27.03 25.53
C SER A 170 12.91 27.69 24.63
N SER A 171 13.40 26.94 23.65
CA SER A 171 14.35 27.46 22.64
C SER A 171 13.79 27.07 21.26
N ARG A 172 13.59 28.07 20.40
CA ARG A 172 13.19 27.83 19.01
C ARG A 172 14.42 27.75 18.12
N THR A 173 14.63 26.61 17.51
CA THR A 173 15.60 26.46 16.43
C THR A 173 14.85 26.00 15.19
N GLY A 174 15.26 26.48 14.04
CA GLY A 174 14.71 26.06 12.76
C GLY A 174 15.86 25.78 11.79
N GLY A 175 15.69 24.81 10.93
CA GLY A 175 16.65 24.41 9.92
C GLY A 175 15.96 24.02 8.61
N ASN A 176 16.78 23.85 7.57
CA ASN A 176 16.35 23.43 6.26
C ASN A 176 17.11 22.16 5.87
N SER A 177 17.01 21.11 6.69
CA SER A 177 17.49 19.79 6.33
C SER A 177 16.32 18.84 6.10
N ASN A 178 16.44 17.98 5.10
CA ASN A 178 15.46 16.93 4.86
C ASN A 178 15.75 15.76 5.81
N GLU A 179 14.96 15.66 6.86
CA GLU A 179 15.08 14.65 7.90
C GLU A 179 13.94 13.63 7.86
N ILE A 180 13.12 13.61 6.82
CA ILE A 180 12.07 12.61 6.62
C ILE A 180 12.53 11.61 5.59
N GLU A 181 12.64 10.35 6.02
CA GLU A 181 12.93 9.20 5.18
C GLU A 181 11.64 8.45 4.85
N ILE A 182 11.38 8.23 3.56
CA ILE A 182 10.30 7.36 3.09
C ILE A 182 10.81 5.93 3.13
N THR A 183 10.13 5.05 3.88
CA THR A 183 10.52 3.65 4.05
C THR A 183 9.69 2.71 3.20
N ARG A 184 8.40 3.05 2.98
CA ARG A 184 7.49 2.18 2.23
C ARG A 184 6.37 2.98 1.61
N VAL A 185 5.91 2.54 0.45
CA VAL A 185 4.72 3.05 -0.22
C VAL A 185 3.83 1.88 -0.60
N GLU A 186 2.60 1.91 -0.15
CA GLU A 186 1.58 0.94 -0.48
C GLU A 186 0.42 1.62 -1.19
N ALA A 187 -0.27 0.87 -2.08
CA ALA A 187 -1.44 1.38 -2.79
C ALA A 187 -2.50 0.29 -3.01
N TRP A 188 -3.79 0.71 -3.13
CA TRP A 188 -4.95 -0.17 -3.35
C TRP A 188 -6.08 0.50 -4.11
#